data_ddba996c09d4f61dfa58160608fa8a92
#
_entry.id   ddba996c09d4f61dfa58160608fa8a92
#
_cell.length_a   1.000
_cell.length_b   1.000
_cell.length_c   1.000
_cell.angle_alpha   90.00
_cell.angle_beta   90.00
_cell.angle_gamma   90.00
#
_symmetry.space_group_name_H-M   'P 1'
#
loop_
_entity.id
_entity.type
_entity.pdbx_description
1 polymer ?
#
loop_
_entity_poly.entity_id
_entity_poly.type
_entity_poly.pdbx_seq_one_letter_code
_entity_poly.pdbx_strand_id
1 'polypeptide(L)'
;MGRRPQIAGAIPRFRTRKNADGTLRYYYDHGEVEGRRVLEPLGTNRVVALQRWAELEGKRLPTSEIERHTFLMLEREYRRRELPQKSPATRRMYDLFLTRLSTVIGDRALDALTPADVAAIWQATAEKRGVVTANRTKAVLSLVLNCGRLWNMMTIANPCAGVRGKKENGRQHVLIDDQLYAAVYAVADEPLRNAMDLADLCAQRPADILGVKRSNIVKGNLMFRTRKTGAFVTVQITGELAVLMERLLAFRGSKVDVSPYLVRDEEGYPLTKGQLRSRFDKAREKAGIEKAKFQFRDLRARGVTHKTIDEGLEAGQRLAGHSGPGMTARYVRGARPVKPSR
;
A
#
# COMPACT_ATOMS: atom_id res chain seq x y z
N MET A 1 -8.00 -0.44 62.24
CA MET A 1 -8.57 0.14 60.99
C MET A 1 -7.46 0.87 60.24
N GLY A 2 -6.95 0.32 59.14
CA GLY A 2 -5.89 0.96 58.36
C GLY A 2 -6.45 2.17 57.59
N ARG A 3 -5.78 3.34 57.69
CA ARG A 3 -6.10 4.55 56.91
C ARG A 3 -6.09 4.21 55.40
N ARG A 4 -7.19 4.43 54.71
CA ARG A 4 -7.25 4.35 53.27
C ARG A 4 -6.27 5.34 52.63
N PRO A 5 -5.56 5.01 51.56
CA PRO A 5 -4.67 5.95 50.90
C PRO A 5 -5.47 7.17 50.42
N GLN A 6 -5.02 8.37 50.76
CA GLN A 6 -5.65 9.65 50.43
C GLN A 6 -5.35 10.12 48.99
N ILE A 7 -4.55 9.37 48.22
CA ILE A 7 -4.18 9.72 46.84
C ILE A 7 -4.81 8.71 45.91
N ALA A 8 -5.62 9.19 44.98
CA ALA A 8 -6.17 8.36 43.93
C ALA A 8 -5.05 7.67 43.11
N GLY A 9 -5.09 6.32 43.04
CA GLY A 9 -4.06 5.53 42.36
C GLY A 9 -2.93 4.99 43.23
N ALA A 10 -2.94 5.23 44.55
CA ALA A 10 -1.94 4.65 45.43
C ALA A 10 -2.18 3.14 45.62
N ILE A 11 -1.10 2.34 45.44
CA ILE A 11 -1.14 0.88 45.58
C ILE A 11 -1.20 0.56 47.11
N PRO A 12 -2.22 -0.19 47.57
CA PRO A 12 -2.34 -0.55 49.00
C PRO A 12 -1.10 -1.31 49.48
N ARG A 13 -0.62 -1.01 50.70
CA ARG A 13 0.56 -1.66 51.32
C ARG A 13 1.87 -1.53 50.55
N PHE A 14 1.94 -0.83 49.43
CA PHE A 14 3.16 -0.55 48.68
C PHE A 14 3.72 0.82 49.13
N ARG A 15 4.92 0.82 49.69
CA ARG A 15 5.56 2.04 50.19
C ARG A 15 6.81 2.36 49.40
N THR A 16 7.02 3.64 49.13
CA THR A 16 8.23 4.14 48.49
C THR A 16 8.97 5.06 49.43
N ARG A 17 10.28 4.86 49.58
CA ARG A 17 11.18 5.78 50.30
C ARG A 17 12.27 6.24 49.35
N LYS A 18 12.64 7.51 49.46
CA LYS A 18 13.76 8.09 48.73
C LYS A 18 14.99 8.13 49.66
N ASN A 19 16.09 7.56 49.21
CA ASN A 19 17.37 7.58 49.92
C ASN A 19 18.05 8.96 49.75
N ALA A 20 19.11 9.21 50.54
CA ALA A 20 19.91 10.43 50.47
C ALA A 20 20.59 10.63 49.07
N ASP A 21 20.92 9.54 48.40
CA ASP A 21 21.49 9.53 47.04
C ASP A 21 20.45 9.72 45.92
N GLY A 22 19.18 9.92 46.28
CA GLY A 22 18.09 10.11 45.33
C GLY A 22 17.45 8.81 44.83
N THR A 23 18.00 7.64 45.11
CA THR A 23 17.44 6.35 44.71
C THR A 23 16.14 6.04 45.43
N LEU A 24 15.19 5.39 44.75
CA LEU A 24 13.94 4.95 45.35
C LEU A 24 14.06 3.52 45.83
N ARG A 25 13.62 3.26 47.06
CA ARG A 25 13.44 1.91 47.62
C ARG A 25 11.98 1.63 47.86
N TYR A 26 11.57 0.42 47.56
CA TYR A 26 10.19 -0.05 47.66
C TYR A 26 10.08 -1.05 48.82
N TYR A 27 8.95 -0.99 49.51
CA TYR A 27 8.67 -1.85 50.69
C TYR A 27 7.23 -2.32 50.66
N TYR A 28 6.98 -3.55 51.15
CA TYR A 28 5.66 -4.05 51.48
C TYR A 28 5.36 -3.72 52.94
N ASP A 29 4.18 -3.20 53.21
CA ASP A 29 3.74 -2.80 54.55
C ASP A 29 2.82 -3.87 55.14
N HIS A 30 3.35 -4.75 55.99
CA HIS A 30 2.58 -5.79 56.68
C HIS A 30 1.62 -5.24 57.73
N GLY A 31 1.68 -3.93 58.03
CA GLY A 31 0.92 -3.31 59.11
C GLY A 31 1.65 -3.36 60.43
N GLU A 32 0.92 -3.25 61.53
CA GLU A 32 1.44 -3.31 62.92
C GLU A 32 1.39 -4.74 63.43
N VAL A 33 2.56 -5.26 63.80
CA VAL A 33 2.73 -6.55 64.47
C VAL A 33 3.40 -6.29 65.81
N GLU A 34 2.80 -6.70 66.90
CA GLU A 34 3.29 -6.49 68.31
C GLU A 34 3.65 -5.02 68.56
N GLY A 35 2.80 -4.06 68.11
CA GLY A 35 3.02 -2.63 68.35
C GLY A 35 4.12 -1.97 67.49
N ARG A 36 4.73 -2.71 66.57
CA ARG A 36 5.77 -2.19 65.65
C ARG A 36 5.34 -2.38 64.20
N ARG A 37 5.58 -1.36 63.37
CA ARG A 37 5.29 -1.43 61.94
C ARG A 37 6.33 -2.25 61.21
N VAL A 38 5.91 -3.31 60.52
CA VAL A 38 6.79 -4.22 59.80
C VAL A 38 6.78 -3.88 58.33
N LEU A 39 7.96 -3.53 57.79
CA LEU A 39 8.17 -3.23 56.36
C LEU A 39 9.15 -4.25 55.78
N GLU A 40 8.67 -5.02 54.80
CA GLU A 40 9.51 -5.95 54.03
C GLU A 40 10.12 -5.21 52.81
N PRO A 41 11.47 -5.22 52.64
CA PRO A 41 12.10 -4.56 51.52
C PRO A 41 11.84 -5.32 50.22
N LEU A 42 11.37 -4.61 49.20
CA LEU A 42 11.08 -5.15 47.85
C LEU A 42 12.17 -4.79 46.83
N GLY A 43 13.24 -4.07 47.28
CA GLY A 43 14.35 -3.67 46.42
C GLY A 43 14.23 -2.26 45.85
N THR A 44 15.07 -1.96 44.87
CA THR A 44 15.15 -0.64 44.18
C THR A 44 14.55 -0.65 42.77
N ASN A 45 14.35 -1.82 42.20
CA ASN A 45 13.68 -1.96 40.91
C ASN A 45 12.17 -2.02 41.08
N ARG A 46 11.45 -1.03 40.55
CA ARG A 46 9.99 -0.91 40.72
C ARG A 46 9.22 -2.10 40.14
N VAL A 47 9.68 -2.68 39.07
CA VAL A 47 8.97 -3.83 38.39
C VAL A 47 9.09 -5.07 39.27
N VAL A 48 10.29 -5.38 39.77
CA VAL A 48 10.54 -6.51 40.67
C VAL A 48 9.79 -6.32 42.00
N ALA A 49 9.76 -5.09 42.51
CA ALA A 49 9.03 -4.75 43.73
C ALA A 49 7.51 -4.95 43.58
N LEU A 50 6.94 -4.60 42.43
CA LEU A 50 5.52 -4.82 42.12
C LEU A 50 5.17 -6.31 41.94
N GLN A 51 6.06 -7.08 41.34
CA GLN A 51 5.89 -8.54 41.22
C GLN A 51 5.83 -9.19 42.63
N ARG A 52 6.77 -8.83 43.48
CA ARG A 52 6.80 -9.35 44.86
C ARG A 52 5.63 -8.87 45.71
N TRP A 53 5.18 -7.61 45.52
CA TRP A 53 3.97 -7.09 46.12
C TRP A 53 2.73 -7.90 45.72
N ALA A 54 2.58 -8.21 44.40
CA ALA A 54 1.45 -8.97 43.91
C ALA A 54 1.44 -10.41 44.45
N GLU A 55 2.58 -11.05 44.57
CA GLU A 55 2.71 -12.36 45.22
C GLU A 55 2.24 -12.32 46.67
N LEU A 56 2.69 -11.29 47.42
CA LEU A 56 2.32 -11.11 48.83
C LEU A 56 0.81 -10.80 49.03
N GLU A 57 0.21 -10.08 48.11
CA GLU A 57 -1.26 -9.80 48.11
C GLU A 57 -2.10 -10.92 47.52
N GLY A 58 -1.49 -11.97 46.95
CA GLY A 58 -2.20 -13.02 46.23
C GLY A 58 -2.92 -12.53 44.98
N LYS A 59 -2.47 -11.41 44.41
CA LYS A 59 -3.07 -10.73 43.26
C LYS A 59 -2.25 -10.93 42.01
N ARG A 60 -2.91 -11.16 40.88
CA ARG A 60 -2.24 -11.02 39.59
C ARG A 60 -1.97 -9.54 39.31
N LEU A 61 -0.74 -9.21 38.98
CA LEU A 61 -0.46 -7.87 38.44
C LEU A 61 -1.30 -7.63 37.20
N PRO A 62 -1.84 -6.41 37.06
CA PRO A 62 -2.44 -6.03 35.78
C PRO A 62 -1.39 -6.19 34.67
N THR A 63 -1.69 -6.93 33.66
CA THR A 63 -0.78 -7.20 32.51
C THR A 63 -0.29 -5.91 31.84
N SER A 64 -1.00 -4.80 32.03
CA SER A 64 -0.66 -3.47 31.50
C SER A 64 0.62 -2.85 32.03
N GLU A 65 1.15 -3.29 33.17
CA GLU A 65 2.46 -2.79 33.69
C GLU A 65 3.64 -3.65 33.27
N ILE A 66 3.41 -4.88 32.78
CA ILE A 66 4.47 -5.87 32.56
C ILE A 66 4.92 -5.95 31.09
N GLU A 67 4.04 -5.67 30.15
CA GLU A 67 4.39 -5.72 28.73
C GLU A 67 3.87 -4.49 27.97
N ARG A 68 4.70 -3.45 27.92
CA ARG A 68 4.46 -2.36 26.99
C ARG A 68 4.85 -2.80 25.58
N HIS A 69 3.89 -3.29 24.82
CA HIS A 69 4.14 -3.60 23.42
C HIS A 69 4.50 -2.31 22.66
N THR A 70 5.66 -2.33 22.00
CA THR A 70 6.09 -1.23 21.15
C THR A 70 5.64 -1.45 19.69
N PHE A 71 5.68 -0.39 18.90
CA PHE A 71 5.38 -0.51 17.46
C PHE A 71 6.35 -1.48 16.76
N LEU A 72 7.63 -1.50 17.15
CA LEU A 72 8.62 -2.43 16.60
C LEU A 72 8.26 -3.90 16.86
N MET A 73 7.74 -4.20 18.07
CA MET A 73 7.26 -5.56 18.38
C MET A 73 6.07 -5.95 17.52
N LEU A 74 5.10 -5.06 17.38
CA LEU A 74 3.94 -5.28 16.51
C LEU A 74 4.34 -5.42 15.04
N GLU A 75 5.26 -4.60 14.57
CA GLU A 75 5.79 -4.65 13.20
C GLU A 75 6.43 -6.00 12.89
N ARG A 76 7.26 -6.53 13.82
CA ARG A 76 7.87 -7.86 13.69
C ARG A 76 6.81 -8.97 13.61
N GLU A 77 5.78 -8.91 14.46
CA GLU A 77 4.66 -9.89 14.41
C GLU A 77 3.87 -9.76 13.12
N TYR A 78 3.61 -8.54 12.63
CA TYR A 78 2.94 -8.33 11.36
C TYR A 78 3.76 -8.89 10.18
N ARG A 79 5.07 -8.67 10.18
CA ARG A 79 5.99 -9.25 9.17
C ARG A 79 5.96 -10.77 9.18
N ARG A 80 5.86 -11.38 10.35
CA ARG A 80 5.84 -12.83 10.51
C ARG A 80 4.51 -13.45 10.07
N ARG A 81 3.37 -12.87 10.49
CA ARG A 81 2.03 -13.46 10.33
C ARG A 81 1.34 -13.06 9.03
N GLU A 82 1.36 -11.79 8.70
CA GLU A 82 0.52 -11.21 7.64
C GLU A 82 1.27 -10.93 6.33
N LEU A 83 2.50 -10.46 6.43
CA LEU A 83 3.25 -10.04 5.26
C LEU A 83 3.49 -11.20 4.25
N PRO A 84 3.76 -12.46 4.68
CA PRO A 84 3.91 -13.60 3.76
C PRO A 84 2.67 -13.94 2.93
N GLN A 85 1.49 -13.58 3.42
CA GLN A 85 0.21 -13.82 2.72
C GLN A 85 -0.08 -12.80 1.61
N LYS A 86 0.69 -11.72 1.53
CA LYS A 86 0.47 -10.65 0.53
C LYS A 86 1.22 -10.98 -0.77
N SER A 87 0.75 -10.42 -1.89
CA SER A 87 1.44 -10.55 -3.18
C SER A 87 2.86 -9.97 -3.11
N PRO A 88 3.82 -10.42 -3.94
CA PRO A 88 5.19 -9.93 -3.92
C PRO A 88 5.32 -8.39 -4.07
N ALA A 89 4.45 -7.78 -4.87
CA ALA A 89 4.42 -6.33 -5.05
C ALA A 89 3.92 -5.61 -3.78
N THR A 90 2.88 -6.15 -3.14
CA THR A 90 2.34 -5.63 -1.88
C THR A 90 3.35 -5.79 -0.75
N ARG A 91 4.04 -6.94 -0.66
CA ARG A 91 5.10 -7.17 0.34
C ARG A 91 6.17 -6.09 0.26
N ARG A 92 6.75 -5.85 -0.93
CA ARG A 92 7.78 -4.81 -1.12
C ARG A 92 7.29 -3.42 -0.72
N MET A 93 6.05 -3.10 -1.04
CA MET A 93 5.45 -1.81 -0.68
C MET A 93 5.25 -1.69 0.83
N TYR A 94 4.68 -2.70 1.47
CA TYR A 94 4.44 -2.70 2.91
C TYR A 94 5.75 -2.70 3.69
N ASP A 95 6.72 -3.49 3.26
CA ASP A 95 8.07 -3.54 3.83
C ASP A 95 8.71 -2.15 3.91
N LEU A 96 8.65 -1.40 2.80
CA LEU A 96 9.13 -0.02 2.75
C LEU A 96 8.40 0.92 3.72
N PHE A 97 7.07 0.80 3.85
CA PHE A 97 6.30 1.63 4.78
C PHE A 97 6.54 1.23 6.22
N LEU A 98 6.59 -0.05 6.53
CA LEU A 98 6.87 -0.57 7.87
C LEU A 98 8.25 -0.12 8.36
N THR A 99 9.29 -0.29 7.54
CA THR A 99 10.65 0.17 7.88
C THR A 99 10.69 1.66 8.19
N ARG A 100 10.00 2.49 7.38
CA ARG A 100 9.92 3.94 7.63
C ARG A 100 9.15 4.28 8.91
N LEU A 101 8.07 3.58 9.18
CA LEU A 101 7.30 3.78 10.42
C LEU A 101 8.11 3.37 11.63
N SER A 102 8.81 2.24 11.59
CA SER A 102 9.67 1.79 12.69
C SER A 102 10.83 2.75 12.97
N THR A 103 11.36 3.44 11.95
CA THR A 103 12.37 4.50 12.17
C THR A 103 11.81 5.70 12.96
N VAL A 104 10.50 5.97 12.88
CA VAL A 104 9.87 7.15 13.51
C VAL A 104 9.25 6.82 14.86
N ILE A 105 8.57 5.66 14.95
CA ILE A 105 7.77 5.29 16.13
C ILE A 105 8.08 3.89 16.66
N GLY A 106 9.20 3.27 16.25
CA GLY A 106 9.51 1.88 16.62
C GLY A 106 9.49 1.62 18.13
N ASP A 107 10.08 2.51 18.91
CA ASP A 107 10.18 2.39 20.37
C ASP A 107 8.97 2.95 21.14
N ARG A 108 8.00 3.54 20.40
CA ARG A 108 6.78 4.07 21.05
C ARG A 108 5.89 2.92 21.50
N ALA A 109 5.42 3.00 22.75
CA ALA A 109 4.41 2.09 23.26
C ALA A 109 3.11 2.27 22.45
N LEU A 110 2.48 1.15 22.06
CA LEU A 110 1.27 1.16 21.22
C LEU A 110 0.12 1.94 21.87
N ASP A 111 -0.07 1.77 23.17
CA ASP A 111 -1.13 2.45 23.92
C ASP A 111 -0.83 3.92 24.22
N ALA A 112 0.39 4.41 23.90
CA ALA A 112 0.75 5.81 23.98
C ALA A 112 0.63 6.55 22.63
N LEU A 113 0.25 5.87 21.56
CA LEU A 113 0.06 6.49 20.26
C LEU A 113 -1.24 7.26 20.21
N THR A 114 -1.17 8.52 19.80
CA THR A 114 -2.31 9.44 19.72
C THR A 114 -2.68 9.76 18.27
N PRO A 115 -3.90 10.27 18.01
CA PRO A 115 -4.26 10.83 16.70
C PRO A 115 -3.32 11.97 16.25
N ALA A 116 -2.79 12.76 17.19
CA ALA A 116 -1.81 13.81 16.90
C ALA A 116 -0.50 13.26 16.34
N ASP A 117 0.01 12.15 16.90
CA ASP A 117 1.21 11.47 16.37
C ASP A 117 0.97 10.98 14.94
N VAL A 118 -0.20 10.41 14.66
CA VAL A 118 -0.56 9.95 13.31
C VAL A 118 -0.67 11.12 12.33
N ALA A 119 -1.24 12.24 12.76
CA ALA A 119 -1.33 13.46 11.94
C ALA A 119 0.06 14.03 11.63
N ALA A 120 0.97 14.08 12.61
CA ALA A 120 2.36 14.53 12.43
C ALA A 120 3.13 13.62 11.43
N ILE A 121 3.01 12.29 11.56
CA ILE A 121 3.59 11.33 10.61
C ILE A 121 3.04 11.55 9.20
N TRP A 122 1.73 11.75 9.09
CA TRP A 122 1.07 12.00 7.81
C TRP A 122 1.61 13.29 7.17
N GLN A 123 1.67 14.40 7.93
CA GLN A 123 2.14 15.69 7.45
C GLN A 123 3.60 15.64 7.01
N ALA A 124 4.51 15.14 7.84
CA ALA A 124 5.92 15.01 7.50
C ALA A 124 6.15 14.10 6.26
N THR A 125 5.30 13.05 6.10
CA THR A 125 5.35 12.20 4.91
C THR A 125 4.83 12.94 3.67
N ALA A 126 3.77 13.74 3.81
CA ALA A 126 3.18 14.51 2.71
C ALA A 126 4.15 15.56 2.18
N GLU A 127 4.86 16.25 3.06
CA GLU A 127 5.88 17.25 2.71
C GLU A 127 7.07 16.61 1.95
N LYS A 128 7.59 15.51 2.46
CA LYS A 128 8.78 14.86 1.88
C LYS A 128 8.48 14.00 0.64
N ARG A 129 7.28 13.43 0.50
CA ARG A 129 6.97 12.36 -0.46
C ARG A 129 5.63 12.50 -1.16
N GLY A 130 4.88 13.55 -0.87
CA GLY A 130 3.57 13.85 -1.44
C GLY A 130 2.39 13.14 -0.76
N VAL A 131 1.21 13.71 -0.99
CA VAL A 131 -0.08 13.31 -0.37
C VAL A 131 -0.42 11.83 -0.57
N VAL A 132 -0.19 11.29 -1.78
CA VAL A 132 -0.49 9.87 -2.10
C VAL A 132 0.32 8.93 -1.21
N THR A 133 1.61 9.24 -1.00
CA THR A 133 2.47 8.42 -0.14
C THR A 133 2.04 8.53 1.32
N ALA A 134 1.69 9.72 1.79
CA ALA A 134 1.21 9.95 3.15
C ALA A 134 -0.12 9.20 3.44
N ASN A 135 -1.08 9.26 2.52
CA ASN A 135 -2.32 8.51 2.63
C ASN A 135 -2.08 7.00 2.73
N ARG A 136 -1.15 6.47 1.92
CA ARG A 136 -0.80 5.04 1.96
C ARG A 136 -0.05 4.66 3.22
N THR A 137 0.87 5.50 3.70
CA THR A 137 1.57 5.29 4.97
C THR A 137 0.56 5.18 6.12
N LYS A 138 -0.41 6.12 6.18
CA LYS A 138 -1.48 6.09 7.18
C LYS A 138 -2.34 4.83 7.06
N ALA A 139 -2.69 4.43 5.85
CA ALA A 139 -3.50 3.22 5.62
C ALA A 139 -2.78 1.94 6.09
N VAL A 140 -1.47 1.83 5.83
CA VAL A 140 -0.66 0.70 6.31
C VAL A 140 -0.52 0.75 7.83
N LEU A 141 -0.26 1.91 8.42
CA LEU A 141 -0.21 2.09 9.87
C LEU A 141 -1.53 1.65 10.52
N SER A 142 -2.66 2.13 10.00
CA SER A 142 -3.99 1.76 10.52
C SER A 142 -4.26 0.26 10.45
N LEU A 143 -3.87 -0.38 9.35
CA LEU A 143 -4.01 -1.82 9.17
C LEU A 143 -3.20 -2.60 10.23
N VAL A 144 -1.94 -2.20 10.44
CA VAL A 144 -1.03 -2.86 11.39
C VAL A 144 -1.50 -2.68 12.83
N LEU A 145 -1.94 -1.48 13.19
CA LEU A 145 -2.51 -1.21 14.53
C LEU A 145 -3.80 -2.01 14.77
N ASN A 146 -4.65 -2.20 13.76
CA ASN A 146 -5.80 -3.08 13.89
C ASN A 146 -5.40 -4.54 14.15
N CYS A 147 -4.33 -5.03 13.52
CA CYS A 147 -3.78 -6.35 13.85
C CYS A 147 -3.27 -6.38 15.30
N GLY A 148 -2.61 -5.32 15.78
CA GLY A 148 -2.18 -5.22 17.17
C GLY A 148 -3.33 -5.35 18.17
N ARG A 149 -4.47 -4.73 17.87
CA ARG A 149 -5.70 -4.88 18.66
C ARG A 149 -6.25 -6.31 18.63
N LEU A 150 -6.30 -6.93 17.45
CA LEU A 150 -6.75 -8.31 17.30
C LEU A 150 -5.86 -9.33 18.03
N TRP A 151 -4.58 -8.99 18.18
CA TRP A 151 -3.60 -9.86 18.86
C TRP A 151 -3.40 -9.50 20.34
N ASN A 152 -4.26 -8.64 20.90
CA ASN A 152 -4.17 -8.16 22.29
C ASN A 152 -2.84 -7.47 22.65
N MET A 153 -2.16 -6.90 21.65
CA MET A 153 -0.94 -6.09 21.85
C MET A 153 -1.24 -4.60 22.10
N MET A 154 -2.50 -4.19 21.90
CA MET A 154 -2.96 -2.81 22.01
C MET A 154 -4.37 -2.79 22.59
N THR A 155 -4.61 -1.95 23.58
CA THR A 155 -5.89 -1.86 24.30
C THR A 155 -6.73 -0.65 23.85
N ILE A 156 -6.09 0.43 23.39
CA ILE A 156 -6.77 1.64 22.96
C ILE A 156 -7.42 1.49 21.57
N ALA A 157 -8.32 2.41 21.24
CA ALA A 157 -8.86 2.53 19.90
C ALA A 157 -7.75 2.91 18.89
N ASN A 158 -7.91 2.47 17.63
CA ASN A 158 -6.93 2.78 16.59
C ASN A 158 -6.82 4.31 16.37
N PRO A 159 -5.68 4.95 16.68
CA PRO A 159 -5.53 6.40 16.58
C PRO A 159 -5.60 6.94 15.14
N CYS A 160 -5.50 6.06 14.13
CA CYS A 160 -5.68 6.45 12.74
C CYS A 160 -7.14 6.76 12.37
N ALA A 161 -8.12 6.31 13.16
CA ALA A 161 -9.55 6.42 12.81
C ALA A 161 -10.00 7.88 12.71
N GLY A 162 -9.51 8.75 13.59
CA GLY A 162 -9.86 10.19 13.60
C GLY A 162 -9.07 11.06 12.61
N VAL A 163 -8.02 10.53 11.96
CA VAL A 163 -7.15 11.30 11.08
C VAL A 163 -7.58 11.16 9.63
N ARG A 164 -8.05 12.28 9.03
CA ARG A 164 -8.43 12.30 7.61
C ARG A 164 -7.20 12.50 6.71
N GLY A 165 -7.10 11.70 5.64
CA GLY A 165 -6.15 11.97 4.56
C GLY A 165 -6.65 13.11 3.66
N LYS A 166 -5.78 13.65 2.80
CA LYS A 166 -6.18 14.61 1.78
C LYS A 166 -6.60 13.91 0.49
N LYS A 167 -7.48 14.56 -0.27
CA LYS A 167 -7.93 14.09 -1.59
C LYS A 167 -6.74 13.91 -2.53
N GLU A 168 -6.68 12.79 -3.18
CA GLU A 168 -5.68 12.52 -4.22
C GLU A 168 -6.20 13.02 -5.57
N ASN A 169 -5.38 13.80 -6.27
CA ASN A 169 -5.69 14.19 -7.63
C ASN A 169 -5.35 13.03 -8.55
N GLY A 170 -6.37 12.30 -8.96
CA GLY A 170 -6.24 11.25 -9.97
C GLY A 170 -5.98 11.84 -11.36
N ARG A 171 -5.70 10.95 -12.33
CA ARG A 171 -5.49 11.35 -13.74
C ARG A 171 -6.79 11.31 -14.57
N GLN A 172 -7.94 11.46 -13.94
CA GLN A 172 -9.23 11.38 -14.62
C GLN A 172 -9.46 12.52 -15.64
N HIS A 173 -8.75 13.63 -15.46
CA HIS A 173 -8.77 14.80 -16.36
C HIS A 173 -7.82 14.66 -17.57
N VAL A 174 -6.96 13.65 -17.59
CA VAL A 174 -5.98 13.48 -18.67
C VAL A 174 -6.65 12.75 -19.82
N LEU A 175 -6.83 13.45 -20.93
CA LEU A 175 -7.27 12.92 -22.23
C LEU A 175 -6.05 12.78 -23.14
N ILE A 176 -5.88 11.63 -23.74
CA ILE A 176 -4.87 11.41 -24.80
C ILE A 176 -5.62 11.39 -26.12
N ASP A 177 -5.55 12.49 -26.85
CA ASP A 177 -6.06 12.60 -28.21
C ASP A 177 -5.10 11.96 -29.23
N ASP A 178 -5.52 11.94 -30.48
CA ASP A 178 -4.74 11.32 -31.57
C ASP A 178 -3.45 12.09 -31.85
N GLN A 179 -3.44 13.42 -31.71
CA GLN A 179 -2.26 14.25 -31.93
C GLN A 179 -1.20 13.97 -30.87
N LEU A 180 -1.60 13.91 -29.61
CA LEU A 180 -0.69 13.61 -28.48
C LEU A 180 -0.15 12.18 -28.56
N TYR A 181 -0.99 11.22 -28.97
CA TYR A 181 -0.56 9.85 -29.22
C TYR A 181 0.46 9.80 -30.37
N ALA A 182 0.13 10.38 -31.52
CA ALA A 182 0.96 10.37 -32.71
C ALA A 182 2.32 11.05 -32.49
N ALA A 183 2.37 12.13 -31.71
CA ALA A 183 3.61 12.84 -31.42
C ALA A 183 4.62 11.97 -30.66
N VAL A 184 4.17 11.18 -29.66
CA VAL A 184 5.04 10.24 -28.95
C VAL A 184 5.38 9.02 -29.81
N TYR A 185 4.40 8.52 -30.56
CA TYR A 185 4.55 7.36 -31.41
C TYR A 185 5.58 7.58 -32.56
N ALA A 186 5.60 8.77 -33.14
CA ALA A 186 6.53 9.11 -34.23
C ALA A 186 8.00 8.99 -33.82
N VAL A 187 8.33 9.32 -32.58
CA VAL A 187 9.71 9.28 -32.03
C VAL A 187 10.00 8.03 -31.21
N ALA A 188 9.03 7.13 -31.05
CA ALA A 188 9.17 5.89 -30.35
C ALA A 188 9.96 4.85 -31.18
N ASP A 189 10.77 4.03 -30.47
CA ASP A 189 11.36 2.84 -31.06
C ASP A 189 10.33 1.72 -31.31
N GLU A 190 10.66 0.72 -32.11
CA GLU A 190 9.72 -0.34 -32.46
C GLU A 190 9.19 -1.13 -31.26
N PRO A 191 9.99 -1.56 -30.28
CA PRO A 191 9.47 -2.21 -29.07
C PRO A 191 8.45 -1.37 -28.30
N LEU A 192 8.67 -0.05 -28.24
CA LEU A 192 7.73 0.87 -27.59
C LEU A 192 6.46 1.03 -28.42
N ARG A 193 6.55 1.21 -29.75
CA ARG A 193 5.38 1.26 -30.64
C ARG A 193 4.50 0.03 -30.50
N ASN A 194 5.12 -1.16 -30.53
CA ASN A 194 4.43 -2.42 -30.32
C ASN A 194 3.68 -2.48 -28.99
N ALA A 195 4.31 -2.00 -27.90
CA ALA A 195 3.67 -1.93 -26.59
C ALA A 195 2.54 -0.88 -26.53
N MET A 196 2.70 0.27 -27.19
CA MET A 196 1.71 1.35 -27.24
C MET A 196 0.45 0.90 -27.99
N ASP A 197 0.62 0.34 -29.19
CA ASP A 197 -0.50 -0.16 -30.00
C ASP A 197 -1.28 -1.25 -29.26
N LEU A 198 -0.57 -2.21 -28.67
CA LEU A 198 -1.22 -3.29 -27.92
C LEU A 198 -1.95 -2.78 -26.68
N ALA A 199 -1.38 -1.76 -26.00
CA ALA A 199 -2.01 -1.16 -24.82
C ALA A 199 -3.26 -0.36 -25.16
N ASP A 200 -3.28 0.33 -26.28
CA ASP A 200 -4.40 1.13 -26.74
C ASP A 200 -5.53 0.24 -27.29
N LEU A 201 -5.21 -0.66 -28.24
CA LEU A 201 -6.20 -1.53 -28.86
C LEU A 201 -6.85 -2.52 -27.88
N CYS A 202 -6.09 -3.06 -26.94
CA CYS A 202 -6.59 -4.03 -25.96
C CYS A 202 -7.00 -3.41 -24.63
N ALA A 203 -6.70 -2.14 -24.38
CA ALA A 203 -6.97 -1.41 -23.15
C ALA A 203 -6.49 -2.13 -21.86
N GLN A 204 -5.42 -2.95 -21.94
CA GLN A 204 -4.91 -3.70 -20.81
C GLN A 204 -3.89 -2.90 -19.98
N ARG A 205 -3.64 -3.34 -18.72
CA ARG A 205 -2.63 -2.71 -17.86
C ARG A 205 -1.22 -2.98 -18.38
N PRO A 206 -0.25 -2.07 -18.17
CA PRO A 206 1.13 -2.26 -18.65
C PRO A 206 1.73 -3.61 -18.26
N ALA A 207 1.41 -4.13 -17.08
CA ALA A 207 1.91 -5.42 -16.63
C ALA A 207 1.29 -6.61 -17.36
N ASP A 208 0.04 -6.47 -17.82
CA ASP A 208 -0.67 -7.52 -18.55
C ASP A 208 -0.21 -7.51 -20.01
N ILE A 209 0.00 -6.32 -20.60
CA ILE A 209 0.61 -6.14 -21.94
C ILE A 209 2.00 -6.79 -22.02
N LEU A 210 2.88 -6.51 -21.04
CA LEU A 210 4.22 -7.07 -21.01
C LEU A 210 4.26 -8.58 -20.73
N GLY A 211 3.19 -9.11 -20.19
CA GLY A 211 3.10 -10.54 -19.83
C GLY A 211 2.42 -11.40 -20.89
N VAL A 212 1.88 -10.82 -21.98
CA VAL A 212 1.16 -11.58 -22.98
C VAL A 212 2.10 -12.41 -23.85
N LYS A 213 1.68 -13.64 -24.16
CA LYS A 213 2.49 -14.63 -24.87
C LYS A 213 1.81 -15.07 -26.18
N ARG A 214 2.58 -15.70 -27.08
CA ARG A 214 2.04 -16.35 -28.30
C ARG A 214 0.96 -17.39 -27.94
N SER A 215 1.12 -18.13 -26.85
CA SER A 215 0.14 -19.10 -26.38
C SER A 215 -1.20 -18.48 -25.89
N ASN A 216 -1.25 -17.15 -25.75
CA ASN A 216 -2.49 -16.46 -25.45
C ASN A 216 -3.35 -16.19 -26.69
N ILE A 217 -2.85 -16.50 -27.89
CA ILE A 217 -3.61 -16.46 -29.14
C ILE A 217 -4.34 -17.80 -29.29
N VAL A 218 -5.66 -17.75 -29.16
CA VAL A 218 -6.51 -18.95 -29.21
C VAL A 218 -7.70 -18.69 -30.14
N LYS A 219 -7.86 -19.51 -31.17
CA LYS A 219 -9.01 -19.45 -32.09
C LYS A 219 -9.33 -18.03 -32.61
N GLY A 220 -8.32 -17.30 -33.07
CA GLY A 220 -8.48 -15.93 -33.61
C GLY A 220 -8.73 -14.85 -32.53
N ASN A 221 -8.49 -15.17 -31.27
CA ASN A 221 -8.64 -14.23 -30.16
C ASN A 221 -7.35 -14.10 -29.37
N LEU A 222 -7.10 -12.90 -28.80
CA LEU A 222 -6.04 -12.64 -27.84
C LEU A 222 -6.62 -12.65 -26.41
N MET A 223 -6.16 -13.57 -25.60
CA MET A 223 -6.65 -13.79 -24.24
C MET A 223 -5.72 -13.17 -23.19
N PHE A 224 -6.26 -12.37 -22.28
CA PHE A 224 -5.55 -11.82 -21.12
C PHE A 224 -6.11 -12.42 -19.82
N ARG A 225 -5.24 -12.85 -18.95
CA ARG A 225 -5.56 -13.08 -17.54
C ARG A 225 -4.98 -11.95 -16.73
N THR A 226 -5.83 -11.04 -16.24
CA THR A 226 -5.36 -9.85 -15.53
C THR A 226 -4.69 -10.24 -14.21
N ARG A 227 -3.44 -9.85 -14.02
CA ARG A 227 -2.64 -10.21 -12.83
C ARG A 227 -3.20 -9.68 -11.51
N LYS A 228 -3.93 -8.55 -11.56
CA LYS A 228 -4.45 -7.90 -10.35
C LYS A 228 -5.76 -8.49 -9.84
N THR A 229 -6.65 -8.93 -10.75
CA THR A 229 -8.02 -9.36 -10.40
C THR A 229 -8.31 -10.80 -10.78
N GLY A 230 -7.43 -11.46 -11.54
CA GLY A 230 -7.65 -12.79 -12.08
C GLY A 230 -8.68 -12.84 -13.22
N ALA A 231 -9.30 -11.72 -13.59
CA ALA A 231 -10.32 -11.67 -14.63
C ALA A 231 -9.75 -12.08 -15.99
N PHE A 232 -10.55 -12.80 -16.76
CA PHE A 232 -10.25 -13.14 -18.14
C PHE A 232 -10.86 -12.09 -19.08
N VAL A 233 -10.06 -11.63 -20.05
CA VAL A 233 -10.49 -10.74 -21.13
C VAL A 233 -10.09 -11.39 -22.44
N THR A 234 -11.03 -11.48 -23.35
CA THR A 234 -10.82 -12.04 -24.71
C THR A 234 -11.09 -10.92 -25.72
N VAL A 235 -10.08 -10.62 -26.55
CA VAL A 235 -10.16 -9.61 -27.60
C VAL A 235 -10.03 -10.29 -28.96
N GLN A 236 -10.99 -10.08 -29.84
CA GLN A 236 -10.95 -10.63 -31.21
C GLN A 236 -9.81 -9.98 -31.99
N ILE A 237 -9.03 -10.81 -32.69
CA ILE A 237 -7.92 -10.37 -33.51
C ILE A 237 -8.49 -9.98 -34.89
N THR A 238 -8.94 -8.73 -35.01
CA THR A 238 -9.53 -8.16 -36.24
C THR A 238 -9.01 -6.74 -36.47
N GLY A 239 -9.13 -6.20 -37.66
CA GLY A 239 -8.75 -4.82 -38.00
C GLY A 239 -7.30 -4.51 -37.63
N GLU A 240 -7.09 -3.37 -37.00
CA GLU A 240 -5.73 -2.92 -36.57
C GLU A 240 -5.01 -3.90 -35.65
N LEU A 241 -5.75 -4.63 -34.80
CA LEU A 241 -5.15 -5.64 -33.95
C LEU A 241 -4.60 -6.82 -34.75
N ALA A 242 -5.24 -7.20 -35.88
CA ALA A 242 -4.71 -8.25 -36.75
C ALA A 242 -3.37 -7.83 -37.36
N VAL A 243 -3.31 -6.61 -37.92
CA VAL A 243 -2.06 -6.04 -38.48
C VAL A 243 -0.95 -5.97 -37.41
N LEU A 244 -1.28 -5.53 -36.19
CA LEU A 244 -0.34 -5.52 -35.09
C LEU A 244 0.15 -6.95 -34.75
N MET A 245 -0.75 -7.91 -34.71
CA MET A 245 -0.40 -9.30 -34.39
C MET A 245 0.54 -9.92 -35.43
N GLU A 246 0.31 -9.67 -36.74
CA GLU A 246 1.23 -10.08 -37.79
C GLU A 246 2.62 -9.50 -37.57
N ARG A 247 2.73 -8.18 -37.29
CA ARG A 247 4.01 -7.52 -36.99
C ARG A 247 4.70 -8.13 -35.75
N LEU A 248 3.97 -8.35 -34.67
CA LEU A 248 4.50 -8.95 -33.45
C LEU A 248 4.98 -10.40 -33.63
N LEU A 249 4.28 -11.17 -34.46
CA LEU A 249 4.62 -12.56 -34.74
C LEU A 249 5.79 -12.68 -35.72
N ALA A 250 5.89 -11.77 -36.68
CA ALA A 250 6.99 -11.71 -37.65
C ALA A 250 8.30 -11.19 -37.06
N PHE A 251 8.24 -10.42 -35.97
CA PHE A 251 9.44 -9.84 -35.35
C PHE A 251 10.46 -10.91 -34.95
N ARG A 252 11.72 -10.68 -35.28
CA ARG A 252 12.88 -11.50 -34.89
C ARG A 252 13.85 -10.63 -34.11
N GLY A 253 14.33 -11.14 -32.99
CA GLY A 253 15.36 -10.44 -32.22
C GLY A 253 16.76 -10.78 -32.70
N SER A 254 17.70 -9.87 -32.47
CA SER A 254 19.11 -10.09 -32.88
C SER A 254 19.79 -11.21 -32.11
N LYS A 255 19.32 -11.54 -30.90
CA LYS A 255 19.87 -12.63 -30.07
C LYS A 255 18.88 -13.77 -29.84
N VAL A 256 17.57 -13.46 -29.73
CA VAL A 256 16.51 -14.44 -29.52
C VAL A 256 15.56 -14.37 -30.70
N ASP A 257 15.65 -15.32 -31.60
CA ASP A 257 14.83 -15.35 -32.82
C ASP A 257 13.34 -15.59 -32.50
N VAL A 258 13.04 -16.57 -31.64
CA VAL A 258 11.67 -16.91 -31.26
C VAL A 258 11.49 -16.80 -29.76
N SER A 259 10.70 -15.83 -29.32
CA SER A 259 10.32 -15.64 -27.91
C SER A 259 8.87 -16.06 -27.68
N PRO A 260 8.53 -16.63 -26.51
CA PRO A 260 7.13 -16.87 -26.15
C PRO A 260 6.35 -15.58 -25.93
N TYR A 261 7.00 -14.45 -25.64
CA TYR A 261 6.34 -13.17 -25.37
C TYR A 261 6.09 -12.39 -26.67
N LEU A 262 4.99 -11.63 -26.72
CA LEU A 262 4.64 -10.79 -27.87
C LEU A 262 5.40 -9.46 -27.84
N VAL A 263 5.52 -8.82 -26.68
CA VAL A 263 6.23 -7.54 -26.52
C VAL A 263 7.66 -7.79 -26.08
N ARG A 264 8.59 -7.43 -26.95
CA ARG A 264 10.03 -7.75 -26.83
C ARG A 264 10.87 -6.52 -27.13
N ASP A 265 12.13 -6.54 -26.66
CA ASP A 265 13.16 -5.60 -27.08
C ASP A 265 13.80 -6.01 -28.42
N GLU A 266 14.76 -5.22 -28.91
CA GLU A 266 15.45 -5.45 -30.19
C GLU A 266 16.25 -6.75 -30.19
N GLU A 267 16.64 -7.22 -29.01
CA GLU A 267 17.39 -8.48 -28.86
C GLU A 267 16.45 -9.71 -28.84
N GLY A 268 15.14 -9.50 -28.71
CA GLY A 268 14.13 -10.55 -28.65
C GLY A 268 13.75 -10.97 -27.23
N TYR A 269 14.34 -10.36 -26.20
CA TYR A 269 13.97 -10.62 -24.80
C TYR A 269 12.66 -9.93 -24.42
N PRO A 270 11.91 -10.48 -23.44
CA PRO A 270 10.70 -9.85 -22.95
C PRO A 270 10.97 -8.43 -22.44
N LEU A 271 10.23 -7.45 -22.91
CA LEU A 271 10.36 -6.07 -22.45
C LEU A 271 9.97 -5.95 -20.98
N THR A 272 10.88 -5.43 -20.15
CA THR A 272 10.63 -5.24 -18.73
C THR A 272 9.86 -3.94 -18.46
N LYS A 273 9.23 -3.83 -17.27
CA LYS A 273 8.57 -2.57 -16.86
C LYS A 273 9.53 -1.38 -16.80
N GLY A 274 10.78 -1.64 -16.40
CA GLY A 274 11.82 -0.61 -16.34
C GLY A 274 12.16 -0.09 -17.73
N GLN A 275 12.41 -1.00 -18.67
CA GLN A 275 12.69 -0.67 -20.07
C GLN A 275 11.50 0.06 -20.71
N LEU A 276 10.27 -0.45 -20.57
CA LEU A 276 9.07 0.20 -21.08
C LEU A 276 8.94 1.64 -20.57
N ARG A 277 9.12 1.82 -19.26
CA ARG A 277 9.05 3.17 -18.66
C ARG A 277 10.15 4.09 -19.20
N SER A 278 11.39 3.62 -19.26
CA SER A 278 12.52 4.41 -19.74
C SER A 278 12.33 4.81 -21.21
N ARG A 279 11.93 3.86 -22.08
CA ARG A 279 11.64 4.13 -23.50
C ARG A 279 10.51 5.15 -23.67
N PHE A 280 9.42 4.98 -22.93
CA PHE A 280 8.30 5.91 -22.99
C PHE A 280 8.67 7.31 -22.47
N ASP A 281 9.40 7.40 -21.36
CA ASP A 281 9.85 8.68 -20.82
C ASP A 281 10.78 9.39 -21.83
N LYS A 282 11.71 8.66 -22.47
CA LYS A 282 12.60 9.22 -23.52
C LYS A 282 11.82 9.67 -24.76
N ALA A 283 10.88 8.87 -25.25
CA ALA A 283 10.05 9.23 -26.41
C ALA A 283 9.19 10.46 -26.13
N ARG A 284 8.56 10.50 -24.96
CA ARG A 284 7.76 11.65 -24.52
C ARG A 284 8.61 12.94 -24.42
N GLU A 285 9.83 12.84 -23.87
CA GLU A 285 10.77 13.97 -23.77
C GLU A 285 11.21 14.46 -25.14
N LYS A 286 11.53 13.54 -26.08
CA LYS A 286 11.83 13.88 -27.49
C LYS A 286 10.66 14.56 -28.20
N ALA A 287 9.42 14.19 -27.86
CA ALA A 287 8.22 14.83 -28.38
C ALA A 287 7.89 16.17 -27.69
N GLY A 288 8.68 16.64 -26.72
CA GLY A 288 8.44 17.87 -25.97
C GLY A 288 7.23 17.83 -25.04
N ILE A 289 6.79 16.63 -24.63
CA ILE A 289 5.56 16.45 -23.86
C ILE A 289 5.89 16.26 -22.38
N GLU A 290 5.25 17.04 -21.51
CA GLU A 290 5.40 16.93 -20.08
C GLU A 290 4.86 15.61 -19.52
N LYS A 291 5.51 15.07 -18.49
CA LYS A 291 5.10 13.83 -17.80
C LYS A 291 3.68 13.90 -17.23
N ALA A 292 3.23 15.08 -16.84
CA ALA A 292 1.88 15.29 -16.34
C ALA A 292 0.82 15.07 -17.45
N LYS A 293 1.15 15.40 -18.70
CA LYS A 293 0.23 15.33 -19.84
C LYS A 293 0.03 13.91 -20.36
N PHE A 294 1.12 13.09 -20.43
CA PHE A 294 1.01 11.75 -20.97
C PHE A 294 1.92 10.75 -20.21
N GLN A 295 1.35 9.66 -19.75
CA GLN A 295 2.05 8.51 -19.17
C GLN A 295 1.55 7.23 -19.86
N PHE A 296 2.40 6.23 -20.05
CA PHE A 296 2.04 4.98 -20.73
C PHE A 296 0.73 4.33 -20.21
N ARG A 297 0.47 4.43 -18.91
CA ARG A 297 -0.76 3.89 -18.31
C ARG A 297 -2.04 4.58 -18.77
N ASP A 298 -1.95 5.77 -19.36
CA ASP A 298 -3.12 6.53 -19.84
C ASP A 298 -3.67 5.94 -21.14
N LEU A 299 -2.88 5.14 -21.88
CA LEU A 299 -3.32 4.40 -23.06
C LEU A 299 -4.51 3.47 -22.75
N ARG A 300 -4.52 2.86 -21.56
CA ARG A 300 -5.69 2.08 -21.12
C ARG A 300 -6.96 2.95 -21.04
N ALA A 301 -6.83 4.18 -20.55
CA ALA A 301 -7.98 5.08 -20.48
C ALA A 301 -8.42 5.52 -21.89
N ARG A 302 -7.46 5.74 -22.81
CA ARG A 302 -7.72 6.05 -24.21
C ARG A 302 -8.48 4.90 -24.90
N GLY A 303 -7.97 3.67 -24.86
CA GLY A 303 -8.63 2.51 -25.46
C GLY A 303 -10.02 2.22 -24.88
N VAL A 304 -10.20 2.33 -23.54
CA VAL A 304 -11.53 2.22 -22.91
C VAL A 304 -12.46 3.32 -23.39
N THR A 305 -11.97 4.55 -23.55
CA THR A 305 -12.77 5.69 -24.00
C THR A 305 -13.25 5.47 -25.43
N HIS A 306 -12.36 5.12 -26.37
CA HIS A 306 -12.69 4.82 -27.75
C HIS A 306 -13.74 3.72 -27.83
N LYS A 307 -13.47 2.55 -27.23
CA LYS A 307 -14.42 1.44 -27.21
C LYS A 307 -15.79 1.81 -26.63
N THR A 308 -15.78 2.68 -25.60
CA THR A 308 -17.02 3.15 -24.99
C THR A 308 -17.77 4.14 -25.87
N ILE A 309 -17.06 4.97 -26.65
CA ILE A 309 -17.67 5.90 -27.62
C ILE A 309 -18.33 5.10 -28.76
N ASP A 310 -17.63 4.13 -29.29
CA ASP A 310 -18.06 3.38 -30.48
C ASP A 310 -19.18 2.38 -30.15
N GLU A 311 -19.08 1.63 -29.05
CA GLU A 311 -19.94 0.48 -28.77
C GLU A 311 -20.66 0.55 -27.41
N GLY A 312 -20.53 1.66 -26.67
CA GLY A 312 -21.17 1.84 -25.38
C GLY A 312 -20.35 1.39 -24.17
N LEU A 313 -20.83 1.75 -22.97
CA LEU A 313 -20.11 1.58 -21.70
C LEU A 313 -19.82 0.10 -21.38
N GLU A 314 -20.75 -0.78 -21.75
CA GLU A 314 -20.61 -2.22 -21.49
C GLU A 314 -19.47 -2.84 -22.31
N ALA A 315 -19.32 -2.44 -23.57
CA ALA A 315 -18.21 -2.89 -24.41
C ALA A 315 -16.85 -2.43 -23.84
N GLY A 316 -16.76 -1.17 -23.41
CA GLY A 316 -15.58 -0.65 -22.69
C GLY A 316 -15.31 -1.40 -21.39
N GLN A 317 -16.35 -1.79 -20.67
CA GLN A 317 -16.23 -2.60 -19.44
C GLN A 317 -15.66 -4.00 -19.73
N ARG A 318 -16.20 -4.68 -20.76
CA ARG A 318 -15.71 -6.01 -21.19
C ARG A 318 -14.26 -5.94 -21.64
N LEU A 319 -13.91 -4.97 -22.50
CA LEU A 319 -12.54 -4.78 -22.99
C LEU A 319 -11.55 -4.55 -21.85
N ALA A 320 -11.92 -3.76 -20.86
CA ALA A 320 -11.07 -3.48 -19.70
C ALA A 320 -11.03 -4.61 -18.65
N GLY A 321 -11.97 -5.56 -18.68
CA GLY A 321 -12.13 -6.56 -17.62
C GLY A 321 -12.48 -5.96 -16.27
N HIS A 322 -13.39 -4.96 -16.26
CA HIS A 322 -13.86 -4.32 -15.03
C HIS A 322 -15.06 -5.07 -14.46
N SER A 323 -15.10 -5.21 -13.13
CA SER A 323 -16.17 -5.89 -12.42
C SER A 323 -17.48 -5.11 -12.36
N GLY A 324 -17.48 -3.84 -12.69
CA GLY A 324 -18.69 -3.00 -12.70
C GLY A 324 -18.55 -1.71 -13.48
N PRO A 325 -19.69 -1.10 -13.87
CA PRO A 325 -19.74 0.09 -14.75
C PRO A 325 -19.09 1.33 -14.10
N GLY A 326 -19.21 1.51 -12.80
CA GLY A 326 -18.59 2.63 -12.09
C GLY A 326 -17.06 2.64 -12.17
N MET A 327 -16.43 1.48 -12.33
CA MET A 327 -14.99 1.42 -12.58
C MET A 327 -14.67 1.86 -14.00
N THR A 328 -15.46 1.47 -15.00
CA THR A 328 -15.29 1.86 -16.39
C THR A 328 -15.48 3.36 -16.57
N ALA A 329 -16.52 3.92 -15.97
CA ALA A 329 -16.79 5.36 -16.00
C ALA A 329 -15.59 6.21 -15.54
N ARG A 330 -14.77 5.71 -14.60
CA ARG A 330 -13.53 6.39 -14.18
C ARG A 330 -12.44 6.42 -15.24
N TYR A 331 -12.53 5.60 -16.26
CA TYR A 331 -11.56 5.53 -17.37
C TYR A 331 -12.03 6.30 -18.61
N VAL A 332 -13.33 6.52 -18.77
CA VAL A 332 -13.88 7.32 -19.90
C VAL A 332 -13.48 8.77 -19.73
N ARG A 333 -12.93 9.35 -20.77
CA ARG A 333 -12.37 10.71 -20.83
C ARG A 333 -13.16 11.57 -21.82
N GLY A 334 -13.15 12.89 -21.56
CA GLY A 334 -13.86 13.86 -22.40
C GLY A 334 -15.37 13.90 -22.15
N ALA A 335 -16.00 14.98 -22.56
CA ALA A 335 -17.44 15.11 -22.59
C ALA A 335 -17.98 14.45 -23.87
N ARG A 336 -18.98 13.58 -23.73
CA ARG A 336 -19.70 13.08 -24.91
C ARG A 336 -20.74 14.11 -25.32
N PRO A 337 -20.78 14.49 -26.60
CA PRO A 337 -21.93 15.24 -27.09
C PRO A 337 -23.19 14.38 -26.94
N VAL A 338 -24.19 14.92 -26.34
CA VAL A 338 -25.51 14.29 -26.23
C VAL A 338 -26.48 15.07 -27.12
N LYS A 339 -27.41 14.37 -27.78
CA LYS A 339 -28.49 15.02 -28.48
C LYS A 339 -29.37 15.75 -27.46
N PRO A 340 -29.92 16.92 -27.79
CA PRO A 340 -30.87 17.60 -26.91
C PRO A 340 -32.07 16.68 -26.65
N SER A 341 -32.76 16.92 -25.56
CA SER A 341 -33.92 16.12 -25.14
C SER A 341 -35.12 16.26 -26.07
N ARG A 342 -35.15 17.32 -26.88
CA ARG A 342 -36.15 17.60 -27.93
C ARG A 342 -35.51 18.42 -29.04
#